data_a4ba309a652fcb31a7b974f5547efb50
#
_entry.id   a4ba309a652fcb31a7b974f5547efb50
#
_cell.length_a   1.000
_cell.length_b   1.000
_cell.length_c   1.000
_cell.angle_alpha   90.00
_cell.angle_beta   90.00
_cell.angle_gamma   90.00
#
_symmetry.space_group_name_H-M   'P 1'
#
loop_
_entity.id
_entity.type
_entity.pdbx_description
1 polymer ?
#
loop_
_entity_poly.entity_id
_entity_poly.type
_entity_poly.pdbx_seq_one_letter_code
_entity_poly.pdbx_strand_id
1 'polypeptide(L)' 'MKEGDKFMHTDILGKKWELTYTGTRREVKGCEFEFFTDDKGRCCFFNDSEVKKMEKKD' A
#
# COMPACT_ATOMS: atom_id res chain seq x y z
N MET A 1 -3.32 -9.18 -4.71
CA MET A 1 -2.74 -7.99 -5.37
C MET A 1 -1.63 -8.43 -6.30
N LYS A 2 -1.46 -7.70 -7.37
CA LYS A 2 -0.41 -7.95 -8.35
C LYS A 2 0.47 -6.72 -8.46
N GLU A 3 1.73 -6.92 -8.80
CA GLU A 3 2.64 -5.82 -9.08
C GLU A 3 2.02 -4.87 -10.12
N GLY A 4 2.06 -3.59 -9.83
CA GLY A 4 1.48 -2.58 -10.72
C GLY A 4 0.03 -2.23 -10.41
N ASP A 5 -0.64 -2.98 -9.56
CA ASP A 5 -2.01 -2.65 -9.14
C ASP A 5 -2.00 -1.32 -8.38
N LYS A 6 -3.00 -0.51 -8.65
CA LYS A 6 -3.12 0.80 -8.03
C LYS A 6 -4.19 0.80 -6.96
N PHE A 7 -3.88 1.50 -5.87
CA PHE A 7 -4.77 1.60 -4.71
C PHE A 7 -4.87 3.04 -4.25
N MET A 8 -5.97 3.35 -3.60
CA MET A 8 -6.16 4.65 -2.98
C MET A 8 -6.16 4.46 -1.47
N HIS A 9 -5.27 5.17 -0.80
CA HIS A 9 -5.15 5.13 0.65
C HIS A 9 -5.53 6.48 1.22
N THR A 10 -6.39 6.50 2.24
CA THR A 10 -6.74 7.71 2.95
C THR A 10 -6.08 7.68 4.32
N ASP A 11 -5.25 8.67 4.61
CA ASP A 11 -4.54 8.73 5.87
C ASP A 11 -5.44 9.30 6.99
N ILE A 12 -4.88 9.37 8.19
CA ILE A 12 -5.62 9.82 9.38
C ILE A 12 -6.08 11.27 9.26
N LEU A 13 -5.41 12.06 8.41
CA LEU A 13 -5.78 13.46 8.18
C LEU A 13 -6.80 13.61 7.05
N GLY A 14 -7.25 12.50 6.48
CA GLY A 14 -8.19 12.51 5.36
C GLY A 14 -7.56 12.75 4.01
N LYS A 15 -6.23 12.82 3.94
CA LYS A 15 -5.54 13.00 2.67
C LYS A 15 -5.50 11.68 1.91
N LYS A 16 -5.79 11.74 0.62
CA LYS A 16 -5.79 10.56 -0.24
C LYS A 16 -4.45 10.43 -0.96
N TRP A 17 -3.96 9.20 -1.00
CA TRP A 17 -2.71 8.86 -1.65
C TRP A 17 -2.97 7.82 -2.72
N GLU A 18 -2.41 8.04 -3.91
CA GLU A 18 -2.43 7.03 -4.95
C GLU A 18 -1.17 6.19 -4.82
N LEU A 19 -1.35 4.88 -4.62
CA LEU A 19 -0.26 3.95 -4.38
C LEU A 19 -0.24 2.87 -5.45
N THR A 20 0.97 2.46 -5.82
CA THR A 20 1.17 1.36 -6.77
C THR A 20 1.87 0.22 -6.04
N TYR A 21 1.29 -0.98 -6.10
CA TYR A 21 1.87 -2.15 -5.45
C TYR A 21 3.16 -2.56 -6.16
N THR A 22 4.22 -2.79 -5.38
CA THR A 22 5.52 -3.16 -5.93
C THR A 22 5.69 -4.65 -6.19
N GLY A 23 4.81 -5.46 -5.63
CA GLY A 23 4.96 -6.90 -5.68
C GLY A 23 5.83 -7.47 -4.56
N THR A 24 6.35 -6.62 -3.70
CA THR A 24 7.20 -7.03 -2.58
C THR A 24 6.38 -7.16 -1.30
N ARG A 25 6.64 -8.24 -0.59
CA ARG A 25 5.99 -8.55 0.68
C ARG A 25 7.04 -9.04 1.65
N ARG A 26 6.95 -8.62 2.90
CA ARG A 26 7.87 -9.07 3.95
C ARG A 26 7.13 -9.36 5.23
N GLU A 27 7.65 -10.35 5.97
CA GLU A 27 7.15 -10.68 7.29
C GLU A 27 8.20 -10.26 8.32
N VAL A 28 7.76 -9.50 9.32
CA VAL A 28 8.62 -9.05 10.42
C VAL A 28 7.90 -9.36 11.73
N LYS A 29 8.48 -10.23 12.54
CA LYS A 29 7.94 -10.61 13.86
C LYS A 29 6.49 -11.07 13.80
N GLY A 30 6.16 -11.86 12.78
CA GLY A 30 4.82 -12.39 12.61
C GLY A 30 3.83 -11.43 11.94
N CYS A 31 4.26 -10.21 11.62
CA CYS A 31 3.44 -9.25 10.91
C CYS A 31 3.86 -9.17 9.46
N GLU A 32 2.90 -9.23 8.55
CA GLU A 32 3.17 -9.12 7.13
C GLU A 32 3.00 -7.69 6.66
N PHE A 33 3.96 -7.22 5.87
CA PHE A 33 3.93 -5.89 5.29
C PHE A 33 4.02 -5.99 3.78
N GLU A 34 3.26 -5.16 3.08
CA GLU A 34 3.30 -5.06 1.64
C GLU A 34 3.79 -3.69 1.25
N PHE A 35 4.58 -3.63 0.19
CA PHE A 35 5.30 -2.43 -0.21
C PHE A 35 4.67 -1.80 -1.44
N PHE A 36 4.56 -0.48 -1.39
CA PHE A 36 3.95 0.32 -2.44
C PHE A 36 4.87 1.49 -2.77
N THR A 37 4.64 2.10 -3.92
CA THR A 37 5.26 3.39 -4.25
C THR A 37 4.16 4.43 -4.40
N ASP A 38 4.45 5.67 -3.99
CA ASP A 38 3.51 6.77 -4.17
C ASP A 38 3.69 7.41 -5.56
N ASP A 39 2.95 8.49 -5.83
CA ASP A 39 3.01 9.18 -7.11
C ASP A 39 4.35 9.85 -7.38
N LYS A 40 5.17 10.00 -6.36
CA LYS A 40 6.52 10.56 -6.48
C LYS A 40 7.62 9.48 -6.49
N GLY A 41 7.20 8.22 -6.54
CA GLY A 41 8.14 7.10 -6.56
C GLY A 41 8.74 6.74 -5.21
N ARG A 42 8.25 7.32 -4.11
CA ARG A 42 8.74 6.98 -2.78
C ARG A 42 8.15 5.66 -2.32
N CYS A 43 8.99 4.85 -1.68
CA CYS A 43 8.58 3.56 -1.17
C CYS A 43 7.88 3.72 0.19
N CYS A 44 6.75 3.05 0.34
CA CYS A 44 6.03 3.00 1.61
C CYS A 44 5.54 1.59 1.83
N PHE A 45 5.23 1.25 3.09
CA PHE A 45 4.77 -0.09 3.42
C PHE A 45 3.60 -0.01 4.38
N PHE A 46 2.74 -1.02 4.30
CA PHE A 46 1.54 -1.08 5.12
C PHE A 46 1.31 -2.52 5.55
N ASN A 47 0.76 -2.69 6.75
CA ASN A 47 0.42 -4.01 7.25
C ASN A 47 -0.89 -4.48 6.61
N ASP A 48 -1.25 -5.73 6.86
CA ASP A 48 -2.43 -6.35 6.26
C ASP A 48 -3.72 -5.60 6.61
N SER A 49 -3.85 -5.12 7.85
CA SER A 49 -5.04 -4.38 8.27
C SER A 49 -5.20 -3.08 7.49
N GLU A 50 -4.10 -2.39 7.25
CA GLU A 50 -4.12 -1.15 6.47
C GLU A 50 -4.44 -1.41 5.01
N VAL A 51 -3.86 -2.48 4.46
CA VAL A 51 -4.09 -2.85 3.05
C VAL A 51 -5.56 -3.18 2.81
N LYS A 52 -6.20 -3.84 3.76
CA LYS A 52 -7.62 -4.18 3.63
C LYS A 52 -8.54 -2.96 3.59
N LYS A 53 -8.08 -1.84 4.11
CA LYS A 53 -8.84 -0.58 4.10
C LYS A 53 -8.63 0.22 2.84
N MET A 54 -7.67 -0.15 2.02
CA MET A 54 -7.40 0.55 0.77
C MET A 54 -8.44 0.20 -0.28
N GLU A 55 -8.75 1.18 -1.12
CA GLU A 55 -9.64 0.96 -2.26
C GLU A 55 -8.79 0.67 -3.48
N LYS A 56 -9.10 -0.42 -4.17
CA LYS A 56 -8.42 -0.73 -5.42
C LYS A 56 -8.89 0.23 -6.49
N LYS A 57 -7.94 0.87 -7.14
CA LYS A 57 -8.23 1.78 -8.24
C LYS A 57 -8.07 1.04 -9.57
N ASP A 58 -9.11 1.07 -10.35
CA ASP A 58 -9.09 0.45 -11.68
C ASP A 58 -8.52 1.40 -12.73
#